data_0da7fd4a4f39ff6b9fe494e9429380be
#
_entry.id   0da7fd4a4f39ff6b9fe494e9429380be
#
_cell.length_a   1.000
_cell.length_b   1.000
_cell.length_c   1.000
_cell.angle_alpha   90.00
_cell.angle_beta   90.00
_cell.angle_gamma   90.00
#
_symmetry.space_group_name_H-M   'P 1'
#
loop_
_entity.id
_entity.type
_entity.pdbx_description
1 polymer ?
#
loop_
_entity_poly.entity_id
_entity_poly.type
_entity_poly.pdbx_seq_one_letter_code
_entity_poly.pdbx_strand_id
1 'polypeptide(L)'
;MKSYRCRCGTCGGIGVEPGTIAITTEGRDPQLNRFYTQSTLGKQIQYPSIADNSLVEKLQKIASEQGLPYVCGYTISAEGFYEDQGRTDGFFCDYTEEDKFEFLKRVYDAGVRNIEMEALLFLAFAQRAHVRLSLIHISEPTR
;
A
#
# COMPACT_ATOMS: atom_id res chain seq x y z
N MET A 1 2.07 -13.27 -25.63
CA MET A 1 1.43 -11.99 -25.22
C MET A 1 1.71 -11.78 -23.74
N LYS A 2 2.39 -10.69 -23.36
CA LYS A 2 2.68 -10.43 -21.94
C LYS A 2 1.38 -9.99 -21.25
N SER A 3 0.86 -10.79 -20.34
CA SER A 3 -0.34 -10.49 -19.56
C SER A 3 -0.04 -9.45 -18.49
N TYR A 4 -0.83 -8.39 -18.44
CA TYR A 4 -0.80 -7.37 -17.39
C TYR A 4 -1.97 -7.60 -16.44
N ARG A 5 -1.77 -7.29 -15.18
CA ARG A 5 -2.83 -7.30 -14.17
C ARG A 5 -2.82 -5.98 -13.43
N CYS A 6 -4.00 -5.46 -13.16
CA CYS A 6 -4.19 -4.33 -12.27
C CYS A 6 -5.26 -4.71 -11.25
N ARG A 7 -4.93 -4.61 -9.97
CA ARG A 7 -5.91 -4.75 -8.89
C ARG A 7 -6.38 -3.37 -8.47
N CYS A 8 -7.69 -3.22 -8.38
CA CYS A 8 -8.32 -2.02 -7.84
C CYS A 8 -8.91 -2.32 -6.47
N GLY A 9 -8.78 -1.40 -5.54
CA GLY A 9 -9.32 -1.51 -4.20
C GLY A 9 -9.57 -0.15 -3.57
N THR A 10 -9.94 -0.15 -2.30
CA THR A 10 -10.05 1.06 -1.48
C THR A 10 -8.97 1.07 -0.41
N CYS A 11 -8.69 2.22 0.15
CA CYS A 11 -7.64 2.39 1.15
C CYS A 11 -7.92 3.58 2.08
N GLY A 12 -7.24 3.62 3.21
CA GLY A 12 -7.05 4.84 3.97
C GLY A 12 -5.97 5.69 3.33
N GLY A 13 -6.31 6.90 2.89
CA GLY A 13 -5.33 7.84 2.34
C GLY A 13 -4.44 8.42 3.44
N ILE A 14 -3.14 8.60 3.17
CA ILE A 14 -2.20 9.25 4.07
C ILE A 14 -1.71 10.53 3.42
N GLY A 15 -2.15 11.68 3.95
CA GLY A 15 -1.83 13.00 3.39
C GLY A 15 -2.41 13.22 1.99
N VAL A 16 -3.50 12.54 1.64
CA VAL A 16 -4.20 12.67 0.36
C VAL A 16 -5.69 12.89 0.56
N GLU A 17 -6.31 13.65 -0.32
CA GLU A 17 -7.74 13.93 -0.25
C GLU A 17 -8.57 12.68 -0.60
N PRO A 18 -9.75 12.52 0.02
CA PRO A 18 -10.70 11.48 -0.36
C PRO A 18 -11.02 11.51 -1.87
N GLY A 19 -11.12 10.33 -2.47
CA GLY A 19 -11.33 10.16 -3.92
C GLY A 19 -10.06 10.23 -4.76
N THR A 20 -8.90 10.52 -4.16
CA THR A 20 -7.61 10.47 -4.85
C THR A 20 -7.23 9.02 -5.17
N ILE A 21 -6.73 8.78 -6.36
CA ILE A 21 -6.20 7.48 -6.78
C ILE A 21 -4.76 7.35 -6.28
N ALA A 22 -4.50 6.38 -5.41
CA ALA A 22 -3.15 6.02 -5.00
C ALA A 22 -2.62 4.88 -5.90
N ILE A 23 -1.58 5.16 -6.66
CA ILE A 23 -0.88 4.18 -7.51
C ILE A 23 0.30 3.64 -6.70
N THR A 24 0.26 2.36 -6.39
CA THR A 24 1.27 1.69 -5.58
C THR A 24 2.55 1.44 -6.38
N THR A 25 3.68 1.91 -5.86
CA THR A 25 5.01 1.60 -6.41
C THR A 25 5.67 0.43 -5.70
N GLU A 26 5.51 0.34 -4.39
CA GLU A 26 5.97 -0.78 -3.56
C GLU A 26 4.98 -1.04 -2.42
N GLY A 27 4.82 -2.30 -2.04
CA GLY A 27 4.18 -2.70 -0.78
C GLY A 27 5.18 -2.62 0.38
N ARG A 28 4.71 -2.17 1.54
CA ARG A 28 5.48 -2.07 2.78
C ARG A 28 4.70 -2.68 3.93
N ASP A 29 5.40 -3.26 4.89
CA ASP A 29 4.80 -3.55 6.18
C ASP A 29 4.74 -2.27 7.06
N PRO A 30 4.08 -2.29 8.23
CA PRO A 30 4.02 -1.12 9.11
C PRO A 30 5.39 -0.63 9.62
N GLN A 31 6.42 -1.47 9.58
CA GLN A 31 7.81 -1.14 9.88
C GLN A 31 8.58 -0.59 8.67
N LEU A 32 7.90 -0.42 7.51
CA LEU A 32 8.45 0.05 6.25
C LEU A 32 9.39 -0.94 5.53
N ASN A 33 9.40 -2.21 5.91
CA ASN A 33 10.10 -3.24 5.16
C ASN A 33 9.37 -3.53 3.84
N ARG A 34 10.12 -3.69 2.75
CA ARG A 34 9.57 -3.95 1.41
C ARG A 34 9.50 -5.42 1.02
N PHE A 35 9.70 -6.29 1.98
CA PHE A 35 9.71 -7.72 1.74
C PHE A 35 8.55 -8.39 2.46
N TYR A 36 7.78 -9.19 1.73
CA TYR A 36 6.87 -10.13 2.34
C TYR A 36 7.66 -11.34 2.85
N THR A 37 7.50 -11.65 4.12
CA THR A 37 8.17 -12.78 4.76
C THR A 37 7.24 -13.99 4.78
N GLN A 38 7.59 -15.03 4.04
CA GLN A 38 6.85 -16.29 3.99
C GLN A 38 7.55 -17.35 4.84
N SER A 39 6.79 -17.99 5.73
CA SER A 39 7.27 -19.20 6.40
C SER A 39 7.07 -20.41 5.48
N THR A 40 8.17 -21.06 5.12
CA THR A 40 8.15 -22.27 4.29
C THR A 40 8.93 -23.37 5.01
N LEU A 41 8.22 -24.42 5.44
CA LEU A 41 8.80 -25.53 6.21
C LEU A 41 9.62 -25.05 7.42
N GLY A 42 9.12 -24.06 8.15
CA GLY A 42 9.75 -23.47 9.32
C GLY A 42 10.89 -22.51 9.01
N LYS A 43 11.21 -22.25 7.75
CA LYS A 43 12.21 -21.25 7.33
C LYS A 43 11.55 -19.99 6.84
N GLN A 44 12.06 -18.84 7.24
CA GLN A 44 11.58 -17.55 6.73
C GLN A 44 12.29 -17.21 5.41
N ILE A 45 11.50 -16.95 4.38
CA ILE A 45 11.96 -16.54 3.06
C ILE A 45 11.33 -15.19 2.74
N GLN A 46 12.13 -14.26 2.25
CA GLN A 46 11.69 -12.92 1.92
C GLN A 46 11.52 -12.76 0.40
N TYR A 47 10.39 -12.21 0.00
CA TYR A 47 10.08 -11.89 -1.38
C TYR A 47 9.84 -10.38 -1.53
N PRO A 48 10.49 -9.70 -2.50
CA PRO A 48 10.30 -8.27 -2.71
C PRO A 48 8.87 -7.95 -3.15
N SER A 49 8.33 -6.87 -2.65
CA SER A 49 6.98 -6.40 -2.96
C SER A 49 7.04 -5.12 -3.80
N ILE A 50 7.27 -5.28 -5.10
CA ILE A 50 7.50 -4.18 -6.04
C ILE A 50 6.49 -4.28 -7.19
N ALA A 51 5.83 -3.16 -7.52
CA ALA A 51 4.94 -3.08 -8.68
C ALA A 51 5.73 -3.07 -10.00
N ASP A 52 5.09 -3.46 -11.09
CA ASP A 52 5.68 -3.33 -12.42
C ASP A 52 5.76 -1.86 -12.82
N ASN A 53 6.98 -1.34 -12.93
CA ASN A 53 7.22 0.08 -13.19
C ASN A 53 6.55 0.59 -14.47
N SER A 54 6.54 -0.21 -15.53
CA SER A 54 5.92 0.20 -16.78
C SER A 54 4.38 0.30 -16.69
N LEU A 55 3.77 -0.48 -15.79
CA LEU A 55 2.35 -0.34 -15.48
C LEU A 55 2.08 0.89 -14.63
N VAL A 56 2.93 1.16 -13.65
CA VAL A 56 2.85 2.39 -12.84
C VAL A 56 2.90 3.61 -13.76
N GLU A 57 3.87 3.71 -14.66
CA GLU A 57 3.98 4.82 -15.61
C GLU A 57 2.75 4.97 -16.53
N LYS A 58 2.20 3.85 -17.02
CA LYS A 58 0.98 3.86 -17.83
C LYS A 58 -0.23 4.35 -17.04
N LEU A 59 -0.39 3.91 -15.80
CA LEU A 59 -1.49 4.34 -14.93
C LEU A 59 -1.40 5.84 -14.62
N GLN A 60 -0.20 6.34 -14.33
CA GLN A 60 0.04 7.78 -14.14
C GLN A 60 -0.35 8.57 -15.40
N LYS A 61 0.08 8.11 -16.57
CA LYS A 61 -0.26 8.77 -17.84
C LYS A 61 -1.76 8.82 -18.06
N ILE A 62 -2.46 7.70 -17.87
CA ILE A 62 -3.91 7.62 -18.05
C ILE A 62 -4.64 8.55 -17.05
N ALA A 63 -4.23 8.55 -15.79
CA ALA A 63 -4.83 9.42 -14.77
C ALA A 63 -4.63 10.91 -15.13
N SER A 64 -3.43 11.30 -15.57
CA SER A 64 -3.15 12.67 -16.03
C SER A 64 -3.99 13.06 -17.26
N GLU A 65 -4.06 12.19 -18.26
CA GLU A 65 -4.82 12.47 -19.51
C GLU A 65 -6.32 12.60 -19.25
N GLN A 66 -6.84 11.90 -18.25
CA GLN A 66 -8.26 11.96 -17.87
C GLN A 66 -8.56 13.02 -16.80
N GLY A 67 -7.56 13.76 -16.33
CA GLY A 67 -7.72 14.78 -15.29
C GLY A 67 -8.14 14.21 -13.94
N LEU A 68 -7.78 12.94 -13.64
CA LEU A 68 -8.11 12.29 -12.38
C LEU A 68 -7.08 12.67 -11.31
N PRO A 69 -7.50 12.96 -10.07
CA PRO A 69 -6.56 13.20 -8.98
C PRO A 69 -5.83 11.91 -8.63
N TYR A 70 -4.51 11.93 -8.64
CA TYR A 70 -3.72 10.75 -8.27
C TYR A 70 -2.42 11.11 -7.55
N VAL A 71 -1.91 10.16 -6.81
CA VAL A 71 -0.58 10.17 -6.21
C VAL A 71 0.11 8.84 -6.46
N CYS A 72 1.43 8.85 -6.48
CA CYS A 72 2.23 7.63 -6.49
C CYS A 72 3.03 7.53 -5.20
N GLY A 73 3.18 6.31 -4.70
CA GLY A 73 3.98 6.09 -3.50
C GLY A 73 3.86 4.67 -2.98
N TYR A 74 4.39 4.48 -1.78
CA TYR A 74 4.31 3.20 -1.10
C TYR A 74 2.94 2.99 -0.48
N THR A 75 2.53 1.73 -0.43
CA THR A 75 1.32 1.28 0.24
C THR A 75 1.71 0.44 1.45
N ILE A 76 1.27 0.83 2.65
CA ILE A 76 1.40 -0.03 3.82
C ILE A 76 0.30 -1.08 3.79
N SER A 77 0.69 -2.35 3.97
CA SER A 77 -0.24 -3.43 4.27
C SER A 77 -0.19 -3.74 5.76
N ALA A 78 -1.26 -3.36 6.44
CA ALA A 78 -1.46 -3.66 7.85
C ALA A 78 -1.81 -5.15 8.03
N GLU A 79 -1.29 -5.78 9.05
CA GLU A 79 -1.71 -7.12 9.45
C GLU A 79 -2.95 -7.05 10.34
N GLY A 80 -2.98 -6.09 11.27
CA GLY A 80 -4.09 -5.80 12.16
C GLY A 80 -4.97 -4.67 11.65
N PHE A 81 -6.31 -4.84 11.78
CA PHE A 81 -7.26 -3.82 11.35
C PHE A 81 -7.25 -2.56 12.22
N TYR A 82 -6.94 -2.69 13.52
CA TYR A 82 -7.00 -1.60 14.48
C TYR A 82 -5.64 -0.97 14.75
N GLU A 83 -4.77 -1.66 15.46
CA GLU A 83 -3.50 -1.12 15.97
C GLU A 83 -2.54 -0.73 14.85
N ASP A 84 -2.35 -1.58 13.85
CA ASP A 84 -1.44 -1.30 12.72
C ASP A 84 -1.91 -0.14 11.84
N GLN A 85 -3.20 0.19 11.89
CA GLN A 85 -3.77 1.32 11.15
C GLN A 85 -3.94 2.58 12.01
N GLY A 86 -3.51 2.53 13.26
CA GLY A 86 -3.65 3.64 14.20
C GLY A 86 -5.11 3.98 14.52
N ARG A 87 -6.02 2.99 14.49
CA ARG A 87 -7.42 3.20 14.88
C ARG A 87 -7.53 3.28 16.40
N THR A 88 -8.25 4.28 16.89
CA THR A 88 -8.41 4.53 18.33
C THR A 88 -9.72 3.96 18.90
N ASP A 89 -10.52 3.29 18.06
CA ASP A 89 -11.80 2.69 18.40
C ASP A 89 -11.74 1.15 18.58
N GLY A 90 -10.54 0.58 18.63
CA GLY A 90 -10.33 -0.83 18.93
C GLY A 90 -10.53 -1.17 20.39
N PHE A 91 -10.70 -2.46 20.69
CA PHE A 91 -10.81 -2.94 22.08
C PHE A 91 -9.52 -2.70 22.87
N PHE A 92 -8.38 -2.89 22.23
CA PHE A 92 -7.06 -2.53 22.75
C PHE A 92 -6.59 -1.25 22.04
N CYS A 93 -6.23 -0.23 22.81
CA CYS A 93 -5.68 1.02 22.29
C CYS A 93 -4.74 1.60 23.34
N ASP A 94 -3.46 1.18 23.29
CA ASP A 94 -2.40 1.60 24.21
C ASP A 94 -1.59 2.77 23.65
N TYR A 95 -2.18 3.58 22.77
CA TYR A 95 -1.58 4.75 22.14
C TYR A 95 -2.59 5.91 22.04
N THR A 96 -2.06 7.12 21.90
CA THR A 96 -2.85 8.35 21.81
C THR A 96 -3.10 8.77 20.35
N GLU A 97 -3.94 9.79 20.13
CA GLU A 97 -4.08 10.40 18.82
C GLU A 97 -2.78 11.07 18.36
N GLU A 98 -2.02 11.65 19.26
CA GLU A 98 -0.71 12.23 18.97
C GLU A 98 0.25 11.17 18.43
N ASP A 99 0.35 10.01 19.07
CA ASP A 99 1.16 8.88 18.61
C ASP A 99 0.74 8.42 17.19
N LYS A 100 -0.56 8.37 16.94
CA LYS A 100 -1.11 8.08 15.61
C LYS A 100 -0.65 9.09 14.56
N PHE A 101 -0.78 10.39 14.85
CA PHE A 101 -0.37 11.43 13.91
C PHE A 101 1.14 11.46 13.68
N GLU A 102 1.95 11.21 14.70
CA GLU A 102 3.40 11.04 14.56
C GLU A 102 3.74 9.85 13.66
N PHE A 103 3.06 8.73 13.82
CA PHE A 103 3.21 7.57 12.94
C PHE A 103 2.84 7.92 11.50
N LEU A 104 1.66 8.51 11.26
CA LEU A 104 1.20 8.87 9.92
C LEU A 104 2.15 9.88 9.24
N LYS A 105 2.66 10.86 9.99
CA LYS A 105 3.66 11.81 9.48
C LYS A 105 4.96 11.10 9.09
N ARG A 106 5.47 10.23 9.94
CA ARG A 106 6.71 9.48 9.69
C ARG A 106 6.61 8.63 8.43
N VAL A 107 5.51 7.90 8.25
CA VAL A 107 5.33 7.05 7.06
C VAL A 107 5.08 7.88 5.81
N TYR A 108 4.38 9.01 5.91
CA TYR A 108 4.22 9.95 4.81
C TYR A 108 5.56 10.51 4.33
N ASP A 109 6.41 10.96 5.27
CA ASP A 109 7.75 11.48 4.98
C ASP A 109 8.65 10.40 4.34
N ALA A 110 8.42 9.13 4.65
CA ALA A 110 9.09 8.00 4.03
C ALA A 110 8.59 7.62 2.62
N GLY A 111 7.52 8.26 2.13
CA GLY A 111 6.97 8.03 0.80
C GLY A 111 5.68 7.22 0.74
N VAL A 112 5.09 6.88 1.87
CA VAL A 112 3.79 6.18 1.93
C VAL A 112 2.66 7.15 1.56
N ARG A 113 1.66 6.68 0.81
CA ARG A 113 0.50 7.47 0.41
C ARG A 113 -0.83 6.85 0.81
N ASN A 114 -0.82 5.58 1.16
CA ASN A 114 -2.02 4.89 1.60
C ASN A 114 -1.72 3.65 2.44
N ILE A 115 -2.73 3.20 3.15
CA ILE A 115 -2.71 2.00 3.97
C ILE A 115 -3.91 1.13 3.63
N GLU A 116 -3.69 -0.17 3.53
CA GLU A 116 -4.65 -1.23 3.29
C GLU A 116 -4.13 -2.55 3.88
N MET A 117 -4.53 -3.72 3.42
CA MET A 117 -4.18 -4.98 4.09
C MET A 117 -3.61 -6.08 3.17
N GLU A 118 -3.41 -5.85 1.86
CA GLU A 118 -3.08 -6.94 0.94
C GLU A 118 -1.91 -6.66 -0.03
N ALA A 119 -1.54 -5.41 -0.25
CA ALA A 119 -0.59 -5.01 -1.30
C ALA A 119 0.77 -5.70 -1.15
N LEU A 120 1.28 -5.82 0.07
CA LEU A 120 2.58 -6.42 0.34
C LEU A 120 2.66 -7.86 -0.18
N LEU A 121 1.68 -8.69 0.20
CA LEU A 121 1.60 -10.07 -0.26
C LEU A 121 1.33 -10.16 -1.76
N PHE A 122 0.38 -9.36 -2.27
CA PHE A 122 -0.06 -9.43 -3.66
C PHE A 122 1.07 -9.13 -4.64
N LEU A 123 1.85 -8.08 -4.38
CA LEU A 123 3.00 -7.71 -5.20
C LEU A 123 4.13 -8.74 -5.09
N ALA A 124 4.42 -9.22 -3.89
CA ALA A 124 5.43 -10.26 -3.68
C ALA A 124 5.06 -11.56 -4.40
N PHE A 125 3.78 -11.96 -4.35
CA PHE A 125 3.28 -13.13 -5.08
C PHE A 125 3.39 -12.95 -6.60
N ALA A 126 3.02 -11.78 -7.11
CA ALA A 126 3.13 -11.48 -8.55
C ALA A 126 4.58 -11.52 -9.04
N GLN A 127 5.50 -10.95 -8.27
CA GLN A 127 6.94 -11.00 -8.57
C GLN A 127 7.43 -12.45 -8.65
N ARG A 128 7.07 -13.27 -7.66
CA ARG A 128 7.44 -14.69 -7.62
C ARG A 128 6.84 -15.50 -8.77
N ALA A 129 5.60 -15.17 -9.18
CA ALA A 129 4.91 -15.80 -10.29
C ALA A 129 5.29 -15.25 -11.67
N HIS A 130 6.21 -14.28 -11.75
CA HIS A 130 6.58 -13.55 -12.97
C HIS A 130 5.39 -12.91 -13.70
N VAL A 131 4.40 -12.45 -12.92
CA VAL A 131 3.22 -11.72 -13.40
C VAL A 131 3.46 -10.23 -13.24
N ARG A 132 3.21 -9.47 -14.30
CA ARG A 132 3.29 -8.00 -14.26
C ARG A 132 2.04 -7.46 -13.59
N LEU A 133 2.19 -6.90 -12.41
CA LEU A 133 1.11 -6.40 -11.57
C LEU A 133 1.37 -4.96 -11.13
N SER A 134 0.32 -4.16 -11.11
CA SER A 134 0.26 -2.90 -10.37
C SER A 134 -1.04 -2.84 -9.58
N LEU A 135 -1.06 -1.98 -8.57
CA LEU A 135 -2.23 -1.77 -7.70
C LEU A 135 -2.61 -0.30 -7.73
N ILE A 136 -3.91 -0.07 -7.80
CA ILE A 136 -4.51 1.24 -7.58
C ILE A 136 -5.54 1.15 -6.47
N HIS A 137 -5.58 2.17 -5.63
CA HIS A 137 -6.53 2.27 -4.55
C HIS A 137 -7.22 3.63 -4.60
N ILE A 138 -8.50 3.67 -4.29
CA ILE A 138 -9.25 4.92 -4.15
C ILE A 138 -9.25 5.25 -2.66
N SER A 139 -8.75 6.44 -2.30
CA SER A 139 -8.73 6.87 -0.92
C SER A 139 -10.15 7.15 -0.42
N GLU A 140 -10.51 6.49 0.69
CA GLU A 140 -11.75 6.74 1.42
C GLU A 140 -11.52 7.86 2.46
N PRO A 141 -12.59 8.55 2.89
CA PRO A 141 -12.49 9.47 4.00
C PRO A 141 -11.97 8.73 5.24
N THR A 142 -10.86 9.16 5.79
CA THR A 142 -10.37 8.67 7.08
C THR A 142 -11.32 9.18 8.17
N ARG A 143 -11.94 8.27 8.90
CA ARG A 143 -12.74 8.59 10.08
C ARG A 143 -11.84 8.72 11.31
#